data_399f6b0335ff5493214f5bd8eb401722
#
_entry.id   399f6b0335ff5493214f5bd8eb401722
#
_cell.length_a   1.000
_cell.length_b   1.000
_cell.length_c   1.000
_cell.angle_alpha   90.00
_cell.angle_beta   90.00
_cell.angle_gamma   90.00
#
_symmetry.space_group_name_H-M   'P 1'
#
loop_
_entity.id
_entity.type
_entity.pdbx_description
1 polymer ?
#
loop_
_entity_poly.entity_id
_entity_poly.type
_entity_poly.pdbx_seq_one_letter_code
_entity_poly.pdbx_strand_id
1 'polypeptide(L)'
;MERSAEQVRENYKRITDRIGEAMAKYRKPEEQVQLMAVTKTVDPALVNVAVECGVRLLGENRVQEYESKKAQYDPRAQVQFIGQLQTNKVKYLIPEISMIQSVDSLHLANEVERIAARAGKVQDILLEVNIGGEESKGGIPAEELHGLLEEAARKPHLHVCGLMTIPPKTDVEKYFFRMQKLFIDISA
;
A
#
# COMPACT_ATOMS: atom_id res chain seq x y z
N MET A 1 5.88 24.77 6.95
CA MET A 1 5.64 25.28 5.60
C MET A 1 4.25 24.77 5.21
N GLU A 2 3.33 25.69 4.98
CA GLU A 2 1.96 25.36 4.61
C GLU A 2 1.96 24.78 3.18
N ARG A 3 1.35 23.63 2.97
CA ARG A 3 1.27 22.98 1.65
C ARG A 3 0.24 23.72 0.80
N SER A 4 0.60 24.20 -0.38
CA SER A 4 -0.33 24.86 -1.30
C SER A 4 -0.75 23.95 -2.45
N ALA A 5 -1.89 24.26 -3.07
CA ALA A 5 -2.37 23.57 -4.28
C ALA A 5 -1.36 23.64 -5.44
N GLU A 6 -0.67 24.78 -5.58
CA GLU A 6 0.37 24.95 -6.59
C GLU A 6 1.56 24.01 -6.37
N GLN A 7 2.05 23.92 -5.13
CA GLN A 7 3.11 22.95 -4.77
C GLN A 7 2.70 21.51 -5.03
N VAL A 8 1.43 21.14 -4.82
CA VAL A 8 0.92 19.79 -5.14
C VAL A 8 1.01 19.54 -6.65
N ARG A 9 0.57 20.50 -7.50
CA ARG A 9 0.64 20.38 -8.97
C ARG A 9 2.07 20.27 -9.47
N GLU A 10 2.96 21.12 -8.99
CA GLU A 10 4.39 21.10 -9.36
C GLU A 10 5.06 19.78 -8.95
N ASN A 11 4.81 19.32 -7.72
CA ASN A 11 5.36 18.07 -7.23
C ASN A 11 4.83 16.86 -8.01
N TYR A 12 3.53 16.85 -8.33
CA TYR A 12 2.95 15.78 -9.15
C TYR A 12 3.64 15.69 -10.49
N LYS A 13 3.75 16.83 -11.22
CA LYS A 13 4.44 16.88 -12.51
C LYS A 13 5.88 16.37 -12.40
N ARG A 14 6.65 16.90 -11.47
CA ARG A 14 8.06 16.52 -11.27
C ARG A 14 8.22 15.03 -10.96
N ILE A 15 7.32 14.44 -10.16
CA ILE A 15 7.37 13.02 -9.79
C ILE A 15 6.99 12.15 -10.98
N THR A 16 5.94 12.48 -11.71
CA THR A 16 5.50 11.71 -12.89
C THR A 16 6.51 11.79 -14.03
N ASP A 17 7.14 12.93 -14.27
CA ASP A 17 8.22 13.07 -15.25
C ASP A 17 9.39 12.11 -14.89
N ARG A 18 9.83 12.09 -13.63
CA ARG A 18 10.88 11.17 -13.16
C ARG A 18 10.50 9.68 -13.26
N ILE A 19 9.25 9.35 -12.96
CA ILE A 19 8.74 7.97 -13.13
C ILE A 19 8.80 7.61 -14.62
N GLY A 20 8.32 8.49 -15.50
CA GLY A 20 8.35 8.27 -16.96
C GLY A 20 9.76 8.06 -17.51
N GLU A 21 10.73 8.86 -17.07
CA GLU A 21 12.15 8.71 -17.44
C GLU A 21 12.71 7.37 -16.95
N ALA A 22 12.41 6.98 -15.70
CA ALA A 22 12.88 5.71 -15.15
C ALA A 22 12.23 4.51 -15.85
N MET A 23 10.94 4.58 -16.16
CA MET A 23 10.23 3.53 -16.90
C MET A 23 10.82 3.37 -18.31
N ALA A 24 11.02 4.46 -19.04
CA ALA A 24 11.59 4.43 -20.39
C ALA A 24 13.00 3.80 -20.41
N LYS A 25 13.77 3.97 -19.31
CA LYS A 25 15.15 3.47 -19.22
C LYS A 25 15.26 2.03 -18.73
N TYR A 26 14.38 1.60 -17.82
CA TYR A 26 14.60 0.36 -17.06
C TYR A 26 13.43 -0.63 -17.11
N ARG A 27 12.31 -0.29 -17.75
CA ARG A 27 11.13 -1.13 -17.78
C ARG A 27 10.74 -1.53 -19.19
N LYS A 28 10.10 -2.68 -19.31
CA LYS A 28 9.48 -3.10 -20.58
C LYS A 28 8.18 -2.33 -20.78
N PRO A 29 7.73 -2.14 -22.04
CA PRO A 29 6.51 -1.36 -22.33
C PRO A 29 5.24 -1.87 -21.64
N GLU A 30 5.16 -3.17 -21.39
CA GLU A 30 4.03 -3.82 -20.72
C GLU A 30 4.02 -3.67 -19.19
N GLU A 31 5.16 -3.30 -18.59
CA GLU A 31 5.28 -3.11 -17.14
C GLU A 31 4.71 -1.74 -16.75
N GLN A 32 3.92 -1.72 -15.69
CA GLN A 32 3.29 -0.51 -15.20
C GLN A 32 3.80 -0.16 -13.80
N VAL A 33 4.02 1.14 -13.58
CA VAL A 33 4.33 1.69 -12.26
C VAL A 33 3.22 2.68 -11.89
N GLN A 34 2.55 2.43 -10.78
CA GLN A 34 1.49 3.30 -10.28
C GLN A 34 2.03 4.22 -9.19
N LEU A 35 1.66 5.50 -9.27
CA LEU A 35 1.96 6.48 -8.23
C LEU A 35 0.84 6.49 -7.20
N MET A 36 1.21 6.23 -5.93
CA MET A 36 0.32 6.42 -4.78
C MET A 36 0.67 7.71 -4.05
N ALA A 37 -0.32 8.54 -3.79
CA ALA A 37 -0.16 9.67 -2.89
C ALA A 37 -0.42 9.24 -1.44
N VAL A 38 0.58 9.39 -0.58
CA VAL A 38 0.43 9.16 0.87
C VAL A 38 -0.21 10.39 1.50
N THR A 39 -1.47 10.25 1.92
CA THR A 39 -2.37 11.36 2.27
C THR A 39 -2.57 11.56 3.77
N LYS A 40 -1.88 10.75 4.60
CA LYS A 40 -1.87 10.96 6.06
C LYS A 40 -1.51 12.42 6.41
N THR A 41 -2.24 13.02 7.35
CA THR A 41 -2.06 14.40 7.82
C THR A 41 -2.21 15.49 6.73
N VAL A 42 -2.82 15.15 5.60
CA VAL A 42 -3.09 16.10 4.51
C VAL A 42 -4.57 16.45 4.48
N ASP A 43 -4.88 17.73 4.31
CA ASP A 43 -6.26 18.21 4.16
C ASP A 43 -6.90 17.61 2.90
N PRO A 44 -8.16 17.12 2.96
CA PRO A 44 -8.86 16.54 1.81
C PRO A 44 -8.91 17.46 0.58
N ALA A 45 -9.00 18.77 0.76
CA ALA A 45 -8.98 19.69 -0.38
C ALA A 45 -7.67 19.61 -1.16
N LEU A 46 -6.52 19.48 -0.48
CA LEU A 46 -5.22 19.28 -1.14
C LEU A 46 -5.07 17.88 -1.72
N VAL A 47 -5.66 16.87 -1.10
CA VAL A 47 -5.72 15.51 -1.66
C VAL A 47 -6.46 15.53 -2.99
N ASN A 48 -7.61 16.22 -3.06
CA ASN A 48 -8.41 16.32 -4.27
C ASN A 48 -7.66 17.09 -5.39
N VAL A 49 -6.83 18.07 -5.07
CA VAL A 49 -5.94 18.70 -6.07
C VAL A 49 -4.99 17.65 -6.67
N ALA A 50 -4.45 16.75 -5.89
CA ALA A 50 -3.60 15.68 -6.45
C ALA A 50 -4.40 14.71 -7.36
N VAL A 51 -5.66 14.42 -7.01
CA VAL A 51 -6.56 13.62 -7.85
C VAL A 51 -6.90 14.34 -9.16
N GLU A 52 -7.14 15.65 -9.12
CA GLU A 52 -7.31 16.48 -10.32
C GLU A 52 -6.09 16.41 -11.25
N CYS A 53 -4.88 16.38 -10.69
CA CYS A 53 -3.65 16.21 -11.45
C CYS A 53 -3.48 14.84 -12.10
N GLY A 54 -4.18 13.81 -11.61
CA GLY A 54 -4.10 12.46 -12.17
C GLY A 54 -3.78 11.35 -11.19
N VAL A 55 -3.60 11.64 -9.90
CA VAL A 55 -3.48 10.61 -8.86
C VAL A 55 -4.75 9.76 -8.83
N ARG A 56 -4.59 8.43 -8.75
CA ARG A 56 -5.69 7.48 -8.68
C ARG A 56 -5.61 6.56 -7.46
N LEU A 57 -4.47 6.57 -6.75
CA LEU A 57 -4.27 5.79 -5.52
C LEU A 57 -3.91 6.73 -4.37
N LEU A 58 -4.65 6.60 -3.27
CA LEU A 58 -4.41 7.29 -2.01
C LEU A 58 -3.98 6.27 -0.96
N GLY A 59 -2.93 6.59 -0.20
CA GLY A 59 -2.42 5.74 0.88
C GLY A 59 -2.72 6.33 2.25
N GLU A 60 -3.51 5.62 3.07
CA GLU A 60 -3.85 6.01 4.42
C GLU A 60 -3.18 5.15 5.47
N ASN A 61 -2.79 5.77 6.59
CA ASN A 61 -2.04 5.10 7.65
C ASN A 61 -2.85 4.89 8.94
N ARG A 62 -3.92 5.64 9.15
CA ARG A 62 -4.70 5.64 10.39
C ARG A 62 -6.18 5.52 10.09
N VAL A 63 -6.82 4.50 10.67
CA VAL A 63 -8.24 4.23 10.43
C VAL A 63 -9.12 5.41 10.83
N GLN A 64 -8.90 6.01 12.00
CA GLN A 64 -9.70 7.14 12.47
C GLN A 64 -9.55 8.38 11.57
N GLU A 65 -8.34 8.62 11.05
CA GLU A 65 -8.09 9.72 10.14
C GLU A 65 -8.81 9.47 8.81
N TYR A 66 -8.71 8.28 8.25
CA TYR A 66 -9.45 7.88 7.05
C TYR A 66 -10.96 8.08 7.24
N GLU A 67 -11.53 7.53 8.31
CA GLU A 67 -12.95 7.65 8.61
C GLU A 67 -13.44 9.11 8.66
N SER A 68 -12.60 10.02 9.16
CA SER A 68 -12.96 11.45 9.24
C SER A 68 -12.88 12.20 7.91
N LYS A 69 -12.17 11.64 6.92
CA LYS A 69 -11.87 12.30 5.63
C LYS A 69 -12.55 11.67 4.44
N LYS A 70 -12.86 10.37 4.47
CA LYS A 70 -13.28 9.57 3.31
C LYS A 70 -14.44 10.18 2.52
N ALA A 71 -15.41 10.77 3.19
CA ALA A 71 -16.56 11.40 2.55
C ALA A 71 -16.22 12.66 1.72
N GLN A 72 -15.01 13.21 1.91
CA GLN A 72 -14.51 14.40 1.23
C GLN A 72 -13.55 14.07 0.09
N TYR A 73 -13.15 12.81 -0.06
CA TYR A 73 -12.24 12.39 -1.14
C TYR A 73 -12.96 12.33 -2.48
N ASP A 74 -12.26 12.75 -3.51
CA ASP A 74 -12.76 12.62 -4.89
C ASP A 74 -12.93 11.14 -5.25
N PRO A 75 -14.13 10.70 -5.69
CA PRO A 75 -14.43 9.30 -5.95
C PRO A 75 -13.64 8.69 -7.12
N ARG A 76 -12.90 9.49 -7.88
CA ARG A 76 -12.00 9.00 -8.93
C ARG A 76 -10.78 8.26 -8.39
N ALA A 77 -10.43 8.48 -7.12
CA ALA A 77 -9.29 7.83 -6.49
C ALA A 77 -9.74 6.66 -5.61
N GLN A 78 -8.98 5.59 -5.65
CA GLN A 78 -9.11 4.46 -4.75
C GLN A 78 -8.24 4.67 -3.51
N VAL A 79 -8.73 4.23 -2.35
CA VAL A 79 -7.97 4.29 -1.11
C VAL A 79 -7.42 2.92 -0.78
N GLN A 80 -6.14 2.86 -0.44
CA GLN A 80 -5.45 1.68 0.08
C GLN A 80 -4.91 1.98 1.48
N PHE A 81 -4.94 1.00 2.34
CA PHE A 81 -4.42 1.14 3.69
C PHE A 81 -2.98 0.63 3.75
N ILE A 82 -2.06 1.49 4.19
CA ILE A 82 -0.61 1.25 4.17
C ILE A 82 0.05 1.38 5.55
N GLY A 83 -0.73 1.65 6.60
CA GLY A 83 -0.23 1.76 7.97
C GLY A 83 -0.40 0.47 8.76
N GLN A 84 0.23 0.39 9.94
CA GLN A 84 0.05 -0.75 10.82
C GLN A 84 -1.42 -0.89 11.23
N LEU A 85 -2.01 -2.04 10.98
CA LEU A 85 -3.43 -2.30 11.17
C LEU A 85 -3.69 -3.18 12.40
N GLN A 86 -4.39 -2.62 13.37
CA GLN A 86 -4.91 -3.40 14.49
C GLN A 86 -6.13 -4.23 14.06
N THR A 87 -6.22 -5.46 14.49
CA THR A 87 -7.32 -6.39 14.11
C THR A 87 -8.71 -5.83 14.40
N ASN A 88 -8.90 -5.19 15.57
CA ASN A 88 -10.19 -4.58 15.94
C ASN A 88 -10.63 -3.42 15.04
N LYS A 89 -9.74 -2.92 14.16
CA LYS A 89 -10.00 -1.82 13.22
C LYS A 89 -10.31 -2.30 11.79
N VAL A 90 -10.04 -3.55 11.46
CA VAL A 90 -10.27 -4.13 10.11
C VAL A 90 -11.69 -3.89 9.62
N LYS A 91 -12.69 -4.04 10.49
CA LYS A 91 -14.11 -3.87 10.16
C LYS A 91 -14.49 -2.49 9.61
N TYR A 92 -13.71 -1.46 9.90
CA TYR A 92 -13.96 -0.09 9.40
C TYR A 92 -13.39 0.14 8.00
N LEU A 93 -12.46 -0.71 7.56
CA LEU A 93 -11.77 -0.55 6.28
C LEU A 93 -12.40 -1.42 5.17
N ILE A 94 -12.69 -2.68 5.46
CA ILE A 94 -13.10 -3.68 4.47
C ILE A 94 -14.23 -3.23 3.53
N PRO A 95 -15.28 -2.52 3.98
CA PRO A 95 -16.35 -2.12 3.07
C PRO A 95 -15.91 -1.20 1.93
N GLU A 96 -14.87 -0.41 2.13
CA GLU A 96 -14.60 0.75 1.28
C GLU A 96 -13.22 0.78 0.63
N ILE A 97 -12.18 0.24 1.28
CA ILE A 97 -10.82 0.31 0.73
C ILE A 97 -10.59 -0.75 -0.34
N SER A 98 -9.74 -0.42 -1.32
CA SER A 98 -9.41 -1.34 -2.42
C SER A 98 -8.37 -2.38 -2.00
N MET A 99 -7.41 -2.04 -1.14
CA MET A 99 -6.33 -2.95 -0.74
C MET A 99 -5.81 -2.64 0.66
N ILE A 100 -5.40 -3.68 1.41
CA ILE A 100 -4.59 -3.58 2.63
C ILE A 100 -3.17 -4.01 2.30
N GLN A 101 -2.20 -3.09 2.39
CA GLN A 101 -0.81 -3.39 2.05
C GLN A 101 0.05 -3.85 3.24
N SER A 102 -0.49 -3.76 4.45
CA SER A 102 0.24 -3.94 5.70
C SER A 102 -0.13 -5.24 6.44
N VAL A 103 -0.36 -6.33 5.70
CA VAL A 103 -0.63 -7.62 6.34
C VAL A 103 0.70 -8.27 6.72
N ASP A 104 0.98 -8.29 8.03
CA ASP A 104 2.25 -8.71 8.61
C ASP A 104 2.15 -9.92 9.54
N SER A 105 0.99 -10.57 9.61
CA SER A 105 0.80 -11.73 10.49
C SER A 105 -0.39 -12.58 10.07
N LEU A 106 -0.33 -13.86 10.39
CA LEU A 106 -1.46 -14.77 10.20
C LEU A 106 -2.68 -14.34 11.04
N HIS A 107 -2.43 -13.77 12.22
CA HIS A 107 -3.51 -13.24 13.06
C HIS A 107 -4.29 -12.13 12.35
N LEU A 108 -3.61 -11.17 11.75
CA LEU A 108 -4.25 -10.11 10.97
C LEU A 108 -4.91 -10.66 9.71
N ALA A 109 -4.24 -11.56 8.96
CA ALA A 109 -4.82 -12.21 7.78
C ALA A 109 -6.13 -12.94 8.11
N ASN A 110 -6.19 -13.67 9.23
CA ASN A 110 -7.41 -14.34 9.70
C ASN A 110 -8.55 -13.36 9.99
N GLU A 111 -8.24 -12.22 10.59
CA GLU A 111 -9.28 -11.21 10.89
C GLU A 111 -9.77 -10.51 9.60
N VAL A 112 -8.86 -10.20 8.66
CA VAL A 112 -9.23 -9.65 7.35
C VAL A 112 -10.15 -10.63 6.61
N GLU A 113 -9.78 -11.92 6.52
CA GLU A 113 -10.61 -12.99 5.96
C GLU A 113 -12.01 -13.01 6.60
N ARG A 114 -12.05 -13.05 7.93
CA ARG A 114 -13.32 -13.14 8.68
C ARG A 114 -14.27 -11.96 8.40
N ILE A 115 -13.72 -10.75 8.31
CA ILE A 115 -14.52 -9.54 8.03
C ILE A 115 -14.88 -9.46 6.55
N ALA A 116 -13.97 -9.80 5.64
CA ALA A 116 -14.22 -9.84 4.19
C ALA A 116 -15.33 -10.84 3.85
N ALA A 117 -15.29 -12.05 4.43
CA ALA A 117 -16.34 -13.06 4.30
C ALA A 117 -17.71 -12.54 4.73
N ARG A 118 -17.78 -11.84 5.88
CA ARG A 118 -19.04 -11.24 6.36
C ARG A 118 -19.57 -10.15 5.45
N ALA A 119 -18.67 -9.42 4.76
CA ALA A 119 -19.02 -8.37 3.81
C ALA A 119 -19.33 -8.92 2.40
N GLY A 120 -19.19 -10.23 2.17
CA GLY A 120 -19.32 -10.85 0.84
C GLY A 120 -18.29 -10.33 -0.18
N LYS A 121 -17.09 -9.96 0.29
CA LYS A 121 -16.03 -9.33 -0.52
C LYS A 121 -14.78 -10.21 -0.52
N VAL A 122 -14.07 -10.23 -1.62
CA VAL A 122 -12.66 -10.69 -1.67
C VAL A 122 -11.79 -9.44 -1.51
N GLN A 123 -10.93 -9.43 -0.49
CA GLN A 123 -10.08 -8.30 -0.17
C GLN A 123 -8.67 -8.50 -0.73
N ASP A 124 -8.24 -7.56 -1.58
CA ASP A 124 -6.85 -7.50 -2.04
C ASP A 124 -5.93 -7.14 -0.88
N ILE A 125 -4.82 -7.87 -0.78
CA ILE A 125 -3.79 -7.65 0.24
C ILE A 125 -2.39 -7.72 -0.33
N LEU A 126 -1.45 -7.00 0.30
CA LEU A 126 -0.02 -7.25 0.20
C LEU A 126 0.50 -7.79 1.53
N LEU A 127 1.51 -8.66 1.47
CA LEU A 127 2.22 -9.11 2.67
C LEU A 127 3.37 -8.15 2.95
N GLU A 128 3.38 -7.55 4.14
CA GLU A 128 4.42 -6.60 4.54
C GLU A 128 5.64 -7.33 5.09
N VAL A 129 6.80 -7.10 4.48
CA VAL A 129 8.08 -7.71 4.84
C VAL A 129 9.01 -6.66 5.43
N ASN A 130 9.52 -6.91 6.63
CA ASN A 130 10.58 -6.14 7.26
C ASN A 130 11.94 -6.51 6.66
N ILE A 131 12.19 -6.04 5.45
CA ILE A 131 13.40 -6.41 4.68
C ILE A 131 14.71 -5.89 5.31
N GLY A 132 14.62 -4.86 6.13
CA GLY A 132 15.75 -4.24 6.83
C GLY A 132 16.06 -4.84 8.20
N GLY A 133 15.12 -5.59 8.78
CA GLY A 133 15.24 -6.12 10.15
C GLY A 133 15.21 -5.04 11.24
N GLU A 134 14.63 -3.86 10.96
CA GLU A 134 14.53 -2.78 11.94
C GLU A 134 13.35 -3.04 12.90
N GLU A 135 13.60 -3.12 14.21
CA GLU A 135 12.55 -3.34 15.24
C GLU A 135 11.43 -2.27 15.22
N SER A 136 11.76 -1.07 14.75
CA SER A 136 10.81 0.06 14.67
C SER A 136 9.86 0.00 13.47
N LYS A 137 10.05 -0.96 12.54
CA LYS A 137 9.26 -1.11 11.33
C LYS A 137 8.31 -2.30 11.42
N GLY A 138 7.14 -2.16 10.78
CA GLY A 138 6.22 -3.26 10.57
C GLY A 138 6.76 -4.30 9.59
N GLY A 139 6.01 -5.35 9.43
CA GLY A 139 6.33 -6.44 8.52
C GLY A 139 6.94 -7.66 9.20
N ILE A 140 6.74 -8.81 8.59
CA ILE A 140 7.33 -10.07 9.04
C ILE A 140 8.80 -10.19 8.63
N PRO A 141 9.61 -10.98 9.32
CA PRO A 141 10.92 -11.40 8.82
C PRO A 141 10.79 -12.12 7.46
N ALA A 142 11.77 -11.94 6.58
CA ALA A 142 11.72 -12.53 5.24
C ALA A 142 11.63 -14.07 5.25
N GLU A 143 12.21 -14.71 6.25
CA GLU A 143 12.18 -16.17 6.46
C GLU A 143 10.77 -16.71 6.82
N GLU A 144 9.90 -15.88 7.35
CA GLU A 144 8.52 -16.26 7.71
C GLU A 144 7.53 -16.05 6.56
N LEU A 145 7.95 -15.37 5.47
CA LEU A 145 7.06 -14.99 4.37
C LEU A 145 6.37 -16.19 3.72
N HIS A 146 7.10 -17.28 3.47
CA HIS A 146 6.55 -18.45 2.78
C HIS A 146 5.38 -19.05 3.55
N GLY A 147 5.53 -19.20 4.87
CA GLY A 147 4.47 -19.73 5.72
C GLY A 147 3.23 -18.83 5.76
N LEU A 148 3.42 -17.50 5.86
CA LEU A 148 2.30 -16.57 5.83
C LEU A 148 1.60 -16.57 4.45
N LEU A 149 2.37 -16.63 3.36
CA LEU A 149 1.84 -16.68 2.00
C LEU A 149 0.96 -17.92 1.78
N GLU A 150 1.46 -19.10 2.14
CA GLU A 150 0.70 -20.36 2.01
C GLU A 150 -0.63 -20.31 2.77
N GLU A 151 -0.60 -19.82 4.00
CA GLU A 151 -1.81 -19.72 4.82
C GLU A 151 -2.78 -18.65 4.32
N ALA A 152 -2.28 -17.51 3.83
CA ALA A 152 -3.12 -16.44 3.28
C ALA A 152 -3.75 -16.86 1.93
N ALA A 153 -3.00 -17.54 1.07
CA ALA A 153 -3.48 -17.99 -0.25
C ALA A 153 -4.59 -19.05 -0.18
N ARG A 154 -4.71 -19.78 0.94
CA ARG A 154 -5.79 -20.76 1.17
C ARG A 154 -7.13 -20.12 1.57
N LYS A 155 -7.15 -18.80 1.83
CA LYS A 155 -8.33 -18.10 2.34
C LYS A 155 -9.19 -17.59 1.18
N PRO A 156 -10.47 -18.00 1.11
CA PRO A 156 -11.31 -17.72 -0.06
C PRO A 156 -11.69 -16.24 -0.23
N HIS A 157 -11.59 -15.44 0.83
CA HIS A 157 -11.93 -14.01 0.78
C HIS A 157 -10.69 -13.10 0.87
N LEU A 158 -9.49 -13.67 0.70
CA LEU A 158 -8.25 -12.92 0.51
C LEU A 158 -7.69 -13.17 -0.89
N HIS A 159 -7.18 -12.11 -1.49
CA HIS A 159 -6.41 -12.17 -2.72
C HIS A 159 -5.03 -11.55 -2.46
N VAL A 160 -4.00 -12.39 -2.42
CA VAL A 160 -2.62 -11.94 -2.21
C VAL A 160 -2.08 -11.41 -3.53
N CYS A 161 -1.94 -10.09 -3.65
CA CYS A 161 -1.49 -9.42 -4.87
C CYS A 161 0.03 -9.25 -4.94
N GLY A 162 0.76 -9.49 -3.86
CA GLY A 162 2.22 -9.30 -3.82
C GLY A 162 2.77 -8.92 -2.46
N LEU A 163 3.89 -8.23 -2.47
CA LEU A 163 4.64 -7.85 -1.28
C LEU A 163 4.69 -6.33 -1.09
N MET A 164 4.81 -5.90 0.16
CA MET A 164 5.07 -4.52 0.54
C MET A 164 6.29 -4.43 1.45
N THR A 165 7.05 -3.36 1.36
CA THR A 165 8.12 -3.07 2.30
C THR A 165 8.39 -1.57 2.40
N ILE A 166 8.88 -1.15 3.56
CA ILE A 166 9.44 0.19 3.78
C ILE A 166 10.92 -0.02 4.15
N PRO A 167 11.83 0.05 3.18
CA PRO A 167 13.24 -0.22 3.44
C PRO A 167 13.87 0.87 4.31
N PRO A 168 15.02 0.59 4.97
CA PRO A 168 15.85 1.60 5.58
C PRO A 168 16.23 2.70 4.61
N LYS A 169 16.48 3.92 5.10
CA LYS A 169 16.87 5.06 4.27
C LYS A 169 18.28 4.97 3.70
N THR A 170 19.12 4.15 4.29
CA THR A 170 20.49 3.86 3.83
C THR A 170 20.48 2.60 2.98
N ASP A 171 21.36 2.50 2.00
CA ASP A 171 21.54 1.32 1.14
C ASP A 171 20.24 0.82 0.47
N VAL A 172 19.36 1.76 0.09
CA VAL A 172 18.02 1.48 -0.44
C VAL A 172 18.05 0.49 -1.61
N GLU A 173 19.02 0.61 -2.51
CA GLU A 173 19.17 -0.29 -3.68
C GLU A 173 19.37 -1.75 -3.26
N LYS A 174 20.19 -1.99 -2.23
CA LYS A 174 20.40 -3.34 -1.68
C LYS A 174 19.10 -3.97 -1.19
N TYR A 175 18.26 -3.20 -0.51
CA TYR A 175 16.99 -3.70 0.02
C TYR A 175 15.96 -3.92 -1.09
N PHE A 176 15.90 -3.07 -2.08
CA PHE A 176 15.05 -3.30 -3.25
C PHE A 176 15.48 -4.53 -4.04
N PHE A 177 16.78 -4.75 -4.22
CA PHE A 177 17.30 -5.97 -4.87
C PHE A 177 16.92 -7.24 -4.08
N ARG A 178 17.07 -7.21 -2.75
CA ARG A 178 16.65 -8.33 -1.89
C ARG A 178 15.14 -8.57 -1.99
N MET A 179 14.35 -7.51 -2.01
CA MET A 179 12.89 -7.62 -2.13
C MET A 179 12.47 -8.16 -3.50
N GLN A 180 13.11 -7.73 -4.57
CA GLN A 180 12.89 -8.27 -5.91
C GLN A 180 13.21 -9.76 -5.98
N LYS A 181 14.34 -10.17 -5.44
CA LYS A 181 14.71 -11.59 -5.37
C LYS A 181 13.66 -12.41 -4.61
N LEU A 182 13.26 -11.93 -3.44
CA LEU A 182 12.26 -12.57 -2.62
C LEU A 182 10.92 -12.72 -3.38
N PHE A 183 10.50 -11.68 -4.09
CA PHE A 183 9.29 -11.70 -4.92
C PHE A 183 9.39 -12.74 -6.05
N ILE A 184 10.53 -12.83 -6.75
CA ILE A 184 10.75 -13.83 -7.80
C ILE A 184 10.70 -15.25 -7.21
N ASP A 185 11.37 -15.46 -6.07
CA ASP A 185 11.47 -16.78 -5.42
C ASP A 185 10.09 -17.32 -4.99
N ILE A 186 9.16 -16.45 -4.58
CA ILE A 186 7.80 -16.87 -4.18
C ILE A 186 6.80 -16.93 -5.35
N SER A 187 7.15 -16.40 -6.53
CA SER A 187 6.29 -16.39 -7.72
C SER A 187 6.57 -17.57 -8.65
N ALA A 188 7.61 -18.35 -8.35
CA ALA A 188 8.00 -19.53 -9.11
C ALA A 188 7.27 -20.79 -8.64
#